data_4554dc37b5c58e04c64965fe46041781
#
_entry.id   4554dc37b5c58e04c64965fe46041781
#
_cell.length_a   1.000
_cell.length_b   1.000
_cell.length_c   1.000
_cell.angle_alpha   90.00
_cell.angle_beta   90.00
_cell.angle_gamma   90.00
#
_symmetry.space_group_name_H-M   'P 1'
#
loop_
_entity.id
_entity.type
_entity.pdbx_description
1 polymer ?
#
loop_
_entity_poly.entity_id
_entity_poly.type
_entity_poly.pdbx_seq_one_letter_code
_entity_poly.pdbx_strand_id
1 'polypeptide(L)'
;MKNRKSGRVTALLLSAVLTLCLLPLPVKAAGAETGVQLGDYIQLGRYDGEPILWRCVSVDENGPLMLSDKVLCDSMPYDAQTSENSDSGSHRRSSNRSKYGSNHWRDSDMRSWLNSDADAGQVEWLCGNPPKDGYIVGGGAYDGKAGFLNGFTP
;
A
#
# COMPACT_ATOMS: atom_id res chain seq x y z
N MET A 1 -61.27 24.24 -46.03
CA MET A 1 -60.00 23.53 -46.24
C MET A 1 -59.14 23.76 -45.01
N LYS A 2 -58.91 22.75 -44.16
CA LYS A 2 -58.30 22.86 -42.84
C LYS A 2 -56.79 22.57 -42.93
N ASN A 3 -55.98 23.51 -42.51
CA ASN A 3 -54.53 23.49 -42.63
C ASN A 3 -53.90 22.36 -41.84
N ARG A 4 -53.42 21.32 -42.54
CA ARG A 4 -52.73 20.12 -41.98
C ARG A 4 -51.20 20.31 -41.84
N LYS A 5 -50.68 21.52 -41.90
CA LYS A 5 -49.23 21.78 -41.92
C LYS A 5 -48.60 22.05 -40.53
N SER A 6 -49.40 22.35 -39.51
CA SER A 6 -48.90 22.74 -38.19
C SER A 6 -48.39 21.54 -37.36
N GLY A 7 -49.00 20.33 -37.53
CA GLY A 7 -48.64 19.16 -36.69
C GLY A 7 -47.30 18.50 -37.04
N ARG A 8 -46.79 18.69 -38.28
CA ARG A 8 -45.52 18.05 -38.69
C ARG A 8 -44.30 18.84 -38.23
N VAL A 9 -44.39 20.13 -38.10
CA VAL A 9 -43.28 20.99 -37.61
C VAL A 9 -43.07 20.84 -36.10
N THR A 10 -44.19 20.75 -35.34
CA THR A 10 -44.14 20.52 -33.90
C THR A 10 -43.60 19.10 -33.56
N ALA A 11 -43.92 18.08 -34.32
CA ALA A 11 -43.40 16.71 -34.11
C ALA A 11 -41.91 16.62 -34.43
N LEU A 12 -41.40 17.31 -35.44
CA LEU A 12 -39.98 17.37 -35.79
C LEU A 12 -39.16 18.14 -34.75
N LEU A 13 -39.66 19.20 -34.19
CA LEU A 13 -38.99 19.99 -33.14
C LEU A 13 -38.93 19.21 -31.82
N LEU A 14 -40.00 18.48 -31.48
CA LEU A 14 -39.99 17.61 -30.27
C LEU A 14 -39.02 16.44 -30.39
N SER A 15 -38.91 15.85 -31.59
CA SER A 15 -37.94 14.77 -31.83
C SER A 15 -36.50 15.27 -31.76
N ALA A 16 -36.20 16.45 -32.28
CA ALA A 16 -34.86 17.03 -32.21
C ALA A 16 -34.42 17.37 -30.78
N VAL A 17 -35.34 17.86 -29.94
CA VAL A 17 -35.05 18.13 -28.52
C VAL A 17 -34.83 16.85 -27.72
N LEU A 18 -35.60 15.78 -28.00
CA LEU A 18 -35.46 14.51 -27.33
C LEU A 18 -34.13 13.80 -27.70
N THR A 19 -33.68 13.95 -28.96
CA THR A 19 -32.41 13.36 -29.40
C THR A 19 -31.20 14.10 -28.80
N LEU A 20 -31.31 15.38 -28.55
CA LEU A 20 -30.23 16.17 -27.92
C LEU A 20 -30.03 15.83 -26.44
N CYS A 21 -31.08 15.40 -25.75
CA CYS A 21 -30.98 14.94 -24.34
C CYS A 21 -30.36 13.57 -24.19
N LEU A 22 -30.18 12.79 -25.28
CA LEU A 22 -29.57 11.45 -25.25
C LEU A 22 -28.09 11.42 -25.63
N LEU A 23 -27.49 12.57 -25.93
CA LEU A 23 -26.05 12.63 -26.10
C LEU A 23 -25.40 12.40 -24.72
N PRO A 24 -24.54 11.39 -24.55
CA PRO A 24 -23.81 11.26 -23.32
C PRO A 24 -22.94 12.50 -23.17
N LEU A 25 -23.28 13.33 -22.18
CA LEU A 25 -22.37 14.38 -21.75
C LEU A 25 -21.07 13.65 -21.38
N PRO A 26 -19.90 14.16 -21.82
CA PRO A 26 -18.65 13.63 -21.31
C PRO A 26 -18.68 13.80 -19.80
N VAL A 27 -18.99 12.70 -19.09
CA VAL A 27 -18.70 12.62 -17.67
C VAL A 27 -17.19 12.64 -17.60
N LYS A 28 -16.63 13.84 -17.43
CA LYS A 28 -15.27 13.97 -16.93
C LYS A 28 -15.29 13.17 -15.64
N ALA A 29 -14.67 12.01 -15.65
CA ALA A 29 -14.42 11.29 -14.41
C ALA A 29 -13.79 12.34 -13.49
N ALA A 30 -14.52 12.72 -12.46
CA ALA A 30 -13.97 13.47 -11.38
C ALA A 30 -12.96 12.54 -10.72
N GLY A 31 -11.77 12.46 -11.29
CA GLY A 31 -10.60 12.13 -10.51
C GLY A 31 -10.67 13.14 -9.38
N ALA A 32 -10.81 12.66 -8.16
CA ALA A 32 -10.80 13.52 -7.01
C ALA A 32 -9.56 14.41 -7.16
N GLU A 33 -9.76 15.68 -7.49
CA GLU A 33 -8.69 16.66 -7.36
C GLU A 33 -8.42 16.71 -5.87
N THR A 34 -7.51 15.87 -5.41
CA THR A 34 -7.10 15.83 -4.01
C THR A 34 -6.48 17.15 -3.58
N GLY A 35 -6.23 18.04 -4.55
CA GLY A 35 -5.55 19.31 -4.32
C GLY A 35 -4.08 19.15 -3.95
N VAL A 36 -3.60 17.92 -3.78
CA VAL A 36 -2.22 17.60 -3.39
C VAL A 36 -1.31 17.71 -4.61
N GLN A 37 -0.20 18.41 -4.45
CA GLN A 37 0.81 18.63 -5.47
C GLN A 37 2.13 17.98 -5.10
N LEU A 38 2.98 17.78 -6.11
CA LEU A 38 4.34 17.30 -5.89
C LEU A 38 5.09 18.19 -4.90
N GLY A 39 5.62 17.57 -3.84
CA GLY A 39 6.35 18.26 -2.78
C GLY A 39 5.50 18.70 -1.59
N ASP A 40 4.18 18.62 -1.67
CA ASP A 40 3.29 18.95 -0.56
C ASP A 40 3.47 18.00 0.61
N TYR A 41 3.21 18.50 1.81
CA TYR A 41 3.20 17.74 3.04
C TYR A 41 1.80 17.64 3.62
N ILE A 42 1.41 16.43 4.02
CA ILE A 42 0.13 16.15 4.66
C ILE A 42 0.38 15.37 5.95
N GLN A 43 -0.22 15.79 7.04
CA GLN A 43 -0.27 15.01 8.26
C GLN A 43 -1.51 14.12 8.21
N LEU A 44 -1.32 12.80 8.22
CA LEU A 44 -2.41 11.82 8.17
C LEU A 44 -2.01 10.57 8.95
N GLY A 45 -2.88 10.18 9.89
CA GLY A 45 -2.69 8.99 10.71
C GLY A 45 -1.52 9.12 11.69
N ARG A 46 -1.32 8.05 12.45
CA ARG A 46 -0.26 7.91 13.46
C ARG A 46 0.41 6.55 13.31
N TYR A 47 1.65 6.47 13.76
CA TYR A 47 2.37 5.22 13.94
C TYR A 47 2.94 5.18 15.37
N ASP A 48 2.63 4.15 16.14
CA ASP A 48 2.96 4.04 17.56
C ASP A 48 2.60 5.30 18.37
N GLY A 49 1.43 5.90 18.06
CA GLY A 49 0.92 7.11 18.69
C GLY A 49 1.49 8.43 18.16
N GLU A 50 2.58 8.40 17.39
CA GLU A 50 3.18 9.59 16.81
C GLU A 50 2.54 9.96 15.46
N PRO A 51 2.22 11.23 15.20
CA PRO A 51 1.63 11.65 13.93
C PRO A 51 2.59 11.46 12.77
N ILE A 52 2.08 10.95 11.64
CA ILE A 52 2.87 10.75 10.43
C ILE A 52 2.73 11.97 9.53
N LEU A 53 3.86 12.53 9.14
CA LEU A 53 3.95 13.55 8.09
C LEU A 53 4.32 12.86 6.78
N TRP A 54 3.48 13.03 5.77
CA TRP A 54 3.65 12.46 4.44
C TRP A 54 4.06 13.53 3.45
N ARG A 55 5.01 13.21 2.59
CA ARG A 55 5.43 14.06 1.49
C ARG A 55 4.94 13.48 0.17
N CYS A 56 4.31 14.29 -0.68
CA CYS A 56 3.95 13.90 -2.04
C CYS A 56 5.21 13.81 -2.91
N VAL A 57 5.51 12.63 -3.41
CA VAL A 57 6.70 12.35 -4.24
C VAL A 57 6.36 12.11 -5.71
N SER A 58 5.10 11.88 -6.03
CA SER A 58 4.59 11.79 -7.40
C SER A 58 3.09 12.04 -7.42
N VAL A 59 2.57 12.50 -8.55
CA VAL A 59 1.12 12.59 -8.82
C VAL A 59 0.89 12.03 -10.22
N ASP A 60 0.01 11.05 -10.34
CA ASP A 60 -0.37 10.44 -11.61
C ASP A 60 -1.91 10.27 -11.71
N GLU A 61 -2.38 9.51 -12.68
CA GLU A 61 -3.81 9.25 -12.89
C GLU A 61 -4.49 8.50 -11.73
N ASN A 62 -3.73 7.80 -10.89
CA ASN A 62 -4.22 7.10 -9.71
C ASN A 62 -4.23 8.00 -8.46
N GLY A 63 -3.65 9.19 -8.56
CA GLY A 63 -3.57 10.16 -7.49
C GLY A 63 -2.15 10.40 -6.97
N PRO A 64 -2.00 11.01 -5.78
CA PRO A 64 -0.72 11.31 -5.19
C PRO A 64 -0.07 10.07 -4.57
N LEU A 65 1.20 9.85 -4.89
CA LEU A 65 2.05 8.89 -4.16
C LEU A 65 2.72 9.61 -2.99
N MET A 66 2.45 9.11 -1.79
CA MET A 66 2.93 9.69 -0.54
C MET A 66 4.04 8.85 0.07
N LEU A 67 5.08 9.49 0.54
CA LEU A 67 6.18 8.87 1.28
C LEU A 67 6.23 9.51 2.67
N SER A 68 6.40 8.71 3.73
CA SER A 68 6.61 9.25 5.07
C SER A 68 7.90 10.08 5.12
N ASP A 69 7.82 11.27 5.71
CA ASP A 69 8.95 12.20 5.81
C ASP A 69 10.06 11.68 6.73
N LYS A 70 9.68 10.81 7.68
CA LYS A 70 10.60 10.17 8.61
C LYS A 70 10.55 8.66 8.47
N VAL A 71 11.63 8.00 8.83
CA VAL A 71 11.67 6.56 9.04
C VAL A 71 10.73 6.22 10.19
N LEU A 72 9.76 5.34 9.96
CA LEU A 72 8.76 4.95 10.97
C LEU A 72 9.35 3.97 11.99
N CYS A 73 10.24 3.11 11.55
CA CYS A 73 10.98 2.17 12.41
C CYS A 73 12.35 1.88 11.80
N ASP A 74 13.29 1.51 12.62
CA ASP A 74 14.66 1.18 12.22
C ASP A 74 15.19 -0.06 12.94
N SER A 75 16.43 -0.42 12.60
CA SER A 75 17.21 -1.47 13.29
C SER A 75 16.52 -2.84 13.35
N MET A 76 15.65 -3.13 12.37
CA MET A 76 14.97 -4.42 12.24
C MET A 76 15.80 -5.36 11.36
N PRO A 77 16.32 -6.46 11.91
CA PRO A 77 17.01 -7.46 11.12
C PRO A 77 16.11 -8.06 10.04
N TYR A 78 16.67 -8.27 8.87
CA TYR A 78 15.92 -8.74 7.70
C TYR A 78 15.38 -10.17 7.90
N ASP A 79 16.20 -11.03 8.49
CA ASP A 79 15.86 -12.44 8.75
C ASP A 79 16.71 -13.00 9.89
N ALA A 80 16.14 -13.90 10.67
CA ALA A 80 16.87 -14.56 11.74
C ALA A 80 17.83 -15.64 11.19
N GLN A 81 18.93 -15.87 11.91
CA GLN A 81 19.81 -16.99 11.58
C GLN A 81 19.10 -18.32 11.81
N THR A 82 19.24 -19.25 10.87
CA THR A 82 18.61 -20.56 10.96
C THR A 82 19.34 -21.60 10.15
N SER A 83 19.44 -22.81 10.69
CA SER A 83 19.91 -23.98 9.94
C SER A 83 18.90 -24.47 8.92
N GLU A 84 17.63 -24.06 9.05
CA GLU A 84 16.52 -24.55 8.24
C GLU A 84 16.17 -23.62 7.07
N ASN A 85 16.74 -22.42 7.03
CA ASN A 85 16.60 -21.50 5.91
C ASN A 85 17.38 -22.04 4.71
N SER A 86 17.09 -23.30 4.40
CA SER A 86 17.63 -24.01 3.27
C SER A 86 16.87 -23.67 2.01
N ASP A 87 16.96 -22.46 1.57
CA ASP A 87 16.81 -22.21 0.16
C ASP A 87 17.99 -22.94 -0.54
N SER A 88 17.75 -24.21 -0.79
CA SER A 88 18.71 -25.14 -1.37
C SER A 88 19.16 -24.74 -2.78
N GLY A 89 18.50 -23.76 -3.38
CA GLY A 89 18.74 -23.37 -4.75
C GLY A 89 19.84 -22.35 -4.94
N SER A 90 20.18 -21.56 -3.97
CA SER A 90 21.10 -20.46 -4.21
C SER A 90 22.34 -20.52 -3.33
N HIS A 91 23.12 -21.51 -3.51
CA HIS A 91 24.49 -21.18 -3.71
C HIS A 91 25.44 -20.87 -2.61
N ARG A 92 26.45 -21.50 -2.71
CA ARG A 92 27.85 -21.12 -2.48
C ARG A 92 28.33 -20.84 -1.08
N ARG A 93 27.47 -20.54 -0.08
CA ARG A 93 27.91 -20.39 1.31
C ARG A 93 26.79 -20.66 2.29
N SER A 94 26.47 -21.92 2.48
CA SER A 94 25.53 -22.35 3.52
C SER A 94 25.87 -21.81 4.92
N SER A 95 27.17 -21.59 5.20
CA SER A 95 27.65 -21.00 6.44
C SER A 95 27.17 -19.54 6.66
N ASN A 96 26.96 -18.75 5.59
CA ASN A 96 26.49 -17.39 5.74
C ASN A 96 24.98 -17.36 6.04
N ARG A 97 24.21 -18.30 5.50
CA ARG A 97 22.77 -18.40 5.76
C ARG A 97 22.48 -18.84 7.17
N SER A 98 23.15 -19.87 7.64
CA SER A 98 23.01 -20.31 9.03
C SER A 98 23.40 -19.20 10.02
N LYS A 99 24.22 -18.23 9.59
CA LYS A 99 24.66 -17.12 10.42
C LYS A 99 23.79 -15.87 10.30
N TYR A 100 23.25 -15.58 9.12
CA TYR A 100 22.58 -14.29 8.83
C TYR A 100 21.14 -14.44 8.31
N GLY A 101 20.61 -15.66 8.21
CA GLY A 101 19.29 -15.91 7.62
C GLY A 101 19.27 -15.87 6.09
N SER A 102 18.08 -15.82 5.52
CA SER A 102 17.83 -15.74 4.10
C SER A 102 17.85 -14.27 3.61
N ASN A 103 18.28 -14.05 2.38
CA ASN A 103 18.12 -12.77 1.70
C ASN A 103 16.92 -12.75 0.74
N HIS A 104 16.09 -13.77 0.77
CA HIS A 104 14.88 -13.86 -0.03
C HIS A 104 13.72 -13.18 0.68
N TRP A 105 13.15 -12.18 0.02
CA TRP A 105 11.97 -11.46 0.54
C TRP A 105 10.82 -12.41 0.91
N ARG A 106 10.54 -13.39 0.05
CA ARG A 106 9.45 -14.34 0.25
C ARG A 106 9.52 -15.06 1.60
N ASP A 107 10.71 -15.37 2.06
CA ASP A 107 10.95 -16.24 3.21
C ASP A 107 11.48 -15.46 4.43
N SER A 108 11.54 -14.13 4.37
CA SER A 108 12.12 -13.30 5.43
C SER A 108 11.16 -13.00 6.57
N ASP A 109 11.69 -12.89 7.77
CA ASP A 109 10.96 -12.41 8.95
C ASP A 109 10.46 -10.99 8.76
N MET A 110 11.24 -10.15 8.09
CA MET A 110 10.85 -8.78 7.75
C MET A 110 9.54 -8.75 6.97
N ARG A 111 9.35 -9.67 6.01
CA ARG A 111 8.10 -9.76 5.27
C ARG A 111 6.92 -10.15 6.16
N SER A 112 7.11 -11.12 7.04
CA SER A 112 6.07 -11.54 7.99
C SER A 112 5.63 -10.38 8.85
N TRP A 113 6.57 -9.67 9.41
CA TRP A 113 6.32 -8.53 10.30
C TRP A 113 5.67 -7.34 9.60
N LEU A 114 6.19 -6.92 8.44
CA LEU A 114 5.67 -5.77 7.68
C LEU A 114 4.23 -5.96 7.16
N ASN A 115 3.80 -7.21 7.00
CA ASN A 115 2.45 -7.53 6.51
C ASN A 115 1.50 -8.03 7.61
N SER A 116 1.84 -7.85 8.87
CA SER A 116 1.05 -8.30 10.01
C SER A 116 0.44 -7.12 10.77
N ASP A 117 -0.84 -7.24 11.13
CA ASP A 117 -1.56 -6.39 12.07
C ASP A 117 -1.78 -7.07 13.42
N ALA A 118 -1.13 -8.22 13.64
CA ALA A 118 -1.28 -9.00 14.85
C ALA A 118 -0.76 -8.26 16.09
N ASP A 119 -1.36 -8.58 17.24
CA ASP A 119 -0.89 -8.08 18.53
C ASP A 119 0.52 -8.57 18.88
N ALA A 120 1.13 -7.94 19.87
CA ALA A 120 2.46 -8.26 20.35
C ALA A 120 2.58 -9.74 20.70
N GLY A 121 3.58 -10.42 20.12
CA GLY A 121 3.83 -11.84 20.29
C GLY A 121 2.88 -12.77 19.53
N GLN A 122 2.00 -12.24 18.66
CA GLN A 122 1.05 -13.01 17.86
C GLN A 122 1.36 -12.99 16.36
N VAL A 123 2.48 -12.41 15.95
CA VAL A 123 2.89 -12.40 14.54
C VAL A 123 3.17 -13.83 14.07
N GLU A 124 2.58 -14.23 12.95
CA GLU A 124 2.84 -15.51 12.32
C GLU A 124 4.12 -15.47 11.47
N TRP A 125 5.14 -16.16 11.90
CA TRP A 125 6.42 -16.22 11.21
C TRP A 125 6.41 -17.31 10.14
N LEU A 126 6.75 -16.94 8.89
CA LEU A 126 6.73 -17.85 7.75
C LEU A 126 7.82 -18.94 7.83
N CYS A 127 8.91 -18.63 8.47
CA CYS A 127 9.99 -19.58 8.77
C CYS A 127 9.91 -19.97 10.23
N GLY A 128 10.22 -21.22 10.55
CA GLY A 128 10.12 -21.75 11.91
C GLY A 128 11.05 -21.11 12.96
N ASN A 129 11.75 -20.03 12.59
CA ASN A 129 12.67 -19.30 13.46
C ASN A 129 12.25 -17.83 13.56
N PRO A 130 11.43 -17.49 14.55
CA PRO A 130 11.10 -16.10 14.82
C PRO A 130 12.36 -15.30 15.20
N PRO A 131 12.36 -13.97 14.97
CA PRO A 131 13.50 -13.10 15.22
C PRO A 131 13.70 -12.82 16.72
N LYS A 132 14.09 -13.84 17.45
CA LYS A 132 14.35 -13.82 18.90
C LYS A 132 15.84 -13.73 19.21
N ASP A 133 16.16 -13.40 20.46
CA ASP A 133 17.54 -13.38 20.95
C ASP A 133 18.27 -14.69 20.65
N GLY A 134 19.52 -14.56 20.23
CA GLY A 134 20.37 -15.70 19.83
C GLY A 134 20.25 -16.08 18.35
N TYR A 135 19.21 -15.62 17.64
CA TYR A 135 19.04 -15.85 16.20
C TYR A 135 19.29 -14.59 15.36
N ILE A 136 19.50 -13.46 16.00
CA ILE A 136 19.69 -12.17 15.36
C ILE A 136 21.16 -11.75 15.45
N VAL A 137 21.70 -11.29 14.33
CA VAL A 137 23.05 -10.74 14.26
C VAL A 137 22.95 -9.25 13.97
N GLY A 138 23.44 -8.43 14.90
CA GLY A 138 23.57 -6.99 14.71
C GLY A 138 22.29 -6.18 14.92
N GLY A 139 21.25 -6.77 15.50
CA GLY A 139 20.00 -6.09 15.82
C GLY A 139 19.33 -6.65 17.05
N GLY A 140 18.23 -6.04 17.49
CA GLY A 140 17.42 -6.54 18.59
C GLY A 140 16.38 -7.57 18.13
N ALA A 141 16.02 -8.49 19.03
CA ALA A 141 14.90 -9.39 18.83
C ALA A 141 13.58 -8.61 18.66
N TYR A 142 12.69 -9.10 17.82
CA TYR A 142 11.39 -8.49 17.61
C TYR A 142 10.23 -9.47 17.48
N ASP A 143 10.46 -10.73 17.85
CA ASP A 143 9.44 -11.77 17.91
C ASP A 143 8.30 -11.45 18.90
N GLY A 144 8.59 -10.67 19.93
CA GLY A 144 7.61 -10.19 20.90
C GLY A 144 6.93 -8.88 20.52
N LYS A 145 7.28 -8.23 19.41
CA LYS A 145 6.62 -6.99 18.96
C LYS A 145 5.29 -7.30 18.27
N ALA A 146 4.40 -6.28 18.26
CA ALA A 146 3.24 -6.31 17.37
C ALA A 146 3.67 -6.24 15.90
N GLY A 147 2.82 -6.71 15.01
CA GLY A 147 3.03 -6.55 13.58
C GLY A 147 3.10 -5.09 13.18
N PHE A 148 3.83 -4.78 12.09
CA PHE A 148 4.05 -3.39 11.66
C PHE A 148 2.73 -2.65 11.39
N LEU A 149 1.75 -3.32 10.78
CA LEU A 149 0.46 -2.70 10.46
C LEU A 149 -0.38 -2.41 11.72
N ASN A 150 -0.13 -3.09 12.83
CA ASN A 150 -0.80 -2.84 14.12
C ASN A 150 -0.46 -1.46 14.71
N GLY A 151 0.72 -0.92 14.40
CA GLY A 151 1.14 0.39 14.86
C GLY A 151 0.39 1.57 14.24
N PHE A 152 -0.34 1.35 13.12
CA PHE A 152 -1.07 2.43 12.44
C PHE A 152 -2.45 2.67 13.10
N THR A 153 -2.74 3.94 13.36
CA THR A 153 -4.06 4.42 13.80
C THR A 153 -4.48 5.65 13.00
N PRO A 154 -5.80 5.92 12.88
CA PRO A 154 -6.32 7.10 12.20
C PRO A 154 -5.78 8.41 12.74
#